data_6e8e4edcbbf3b122ff71b8b05ff9663f
#
_entry.id   6e8e4edcbbf3b122ff71b8b05ff9663f
#
_cell.length_a   1.000
_cell.length_b   1.000
_cell.length_c   1.000
_cell.angle_alpha   90.00
_cell.angle_beta   90.00
_cell.angle_gamma   90.00
#
_symmetry.space_group_name_H-M   'P 1'
#
loop_
_entity.id
_entity.type
_entity.pdbx_description
1 polymer ?
#
loop_
_entity_poly.entity_id
_entity_poly.type
_entity_poly.pdbx_seq_one_letter_code
_entity_poly.pdbx_strand_id
1 'polypeptide(L)'
;MIRVCIVCEGMTEAEFVRTCMRRYFMGNGLNIFPVLLQAPSGGHRGGRVTVQRLVKFMSHQYHQTDRITTLVDFYGFQDRGARSCEQLEQDIGEQLPESKYDKRFVLPYVQVHEFEGLLFSKPDAFKCVGDGWNQQVHEKLMDVRKDFPSPEDINGGQQSAPSKRILSIFGPGNYSKVVHGPLIAEVIGIDAMRRECPRFNAWIEKIAAWGK
;
A
#
# COMPACT_ATOMS: atom_id res chain seq x y z
N MET A 1 -15.31 -19.12 -3.88
CA MET A 1 -14.71 -17.77 -3.83
C MET A 1 -13.38 -17.90 -3.11
N ILE A 2 -12.29 -17.52 -3.78
CA ILE A 2 -10.92 -17.64 -3.26
C ILE A 2 -10.69 -16.53 -2.23
N ARG A 3 -10.25 -16.91 -1.04
CA ARG A 3 -9.97 -15.98 0.06
C ARG A 3 -8.52 -15.45 -0.06
N VAL A 4 -8.38 -14.15 -0.29
CA VAL A 4 -7.08 -13.49 -0.45
C VAL A 4 -6.82 -12.61 0.76
N CYS A 5 -5.83 -12.99 1.56
CA CYS A 5 -5.36 -12.21 2.69
C CYS A 5 -4.34 -11.17 2.22
N ILE A 6 -4.54 -9.91 2.57
CA ILE A 6 -3.55 -8.85 2.38
C ILE A 6 -3.03 -8.41 3.75
N VAL A 7 -1.77 -8.71 4.02
CA VAL A 7 -1.09 -8.26 5.24
C VAL A 7 -0.72 -6.79 5.09
N CYS A 8 -1.31 -5.94 5.91
CA CYS A 8 -1.14 -4.48 5.88
C CYS A 8 -0.25 -4.02 7.05
N GLU A 9 0.57 -2.99 6.82
CA GLU A 9 1.39 -2.39 7.87
C GLU A 9 0.53 -1.65 8.90
N GLY A 10 -0.42 -0.83 8.44
CA GLY A 10 -1.21 0.06 9.27
C GLY A 10 -2.68 0.14 8.88
N MET A 11 -3.39 1.04 9.59
CA MET A 11 -4.83 1.23 9.41
C MET A 11 -5.17 1.85 8.04
N THR A 12 -4.31 2.71 7.49
CA THR A 12 -4.51 3.36 6.19
C THR A 12 -4.62 2.32 5.07
N GLU A 13 -3.64 1.41 4.99
CA GLU A 13 -3.60 0.33 4.01
C GLU A 13 -4.76 -0.64 4.22
N ALA A 14 -5.05 -0.98 5.48
CA ALA A 14 -6.15 -1.90 5.78
C ALA A 14 -7.51 -1.32 5.36
N GLU A 15 -7.73 -0.03 5.55
CA GLU A 15 -8.98 0.62 5.13
C GLU A 15 -9.06 0.73 3.60
N PHE A 16 -7.98 1.07 2.93
CA PHE A 16 -7.89 1.02 1.47
C PHE A 16 -8.24 -0.37 0.91
N VAL A 17 -7.74 -1.44 1.53
CA VAL A 17 -8.09 -2.81 1.12
C VAL A 17 -9.57 -3.08 1.32
N ARG A 18 -10.17 -2.66 2.45
CA ARG A 18 -11.61 -2.89 2.75
C ARG A 18 -12.53 -2.14 1.80
N THR A 19 -12.22 -0.87 1.50
CA THR A 19 -13.10 0.03 0.74
C THR A 19 -12.86 -0.02 -0.76
N CYS A 20 -11.60 0.02 -1.19
CA CYS A 20 -11.26 0.10 -2.61
C CYS A 20 -11.00 -1.28 -3.23
N MET A 21 -10.03 -2.05 -2.68
CA MET A 21 -9.63 -3.32 -3.31
C MET A 21 -10.72 -4.39 -3.25
N ARG A 22 -11.38 -4.54 -2.10
CA ARG A 22 -12.47 -5.51 -1.96
C ARG A 22 -13.59 -5.23 -2.95
N ARG A 23 -13.97 -3.96 -3.14
CA ARG A 23 -15.00 -3.54 -4.11
C ARG A 23 -14.54 -3.80 -5.54
N TYR A 24 -13.28 -3.46 -5.86
CA TYR A 24 -12.69 -3.65 -7.18
C TYR A 24 -12.72 -5.11 -7.63
N PHE A 25 -12.40 -6.03 -6.73
CA PHE A 25 -12.39 -7.48 -7.02
C PHE A 25 -13.75 -8.17 -6.79
N MET A 26 -14.78 -7.42 -6.40
CA MET A 26 -16.14 -7.99 -6.26
C MET A 26 -16.63 -8.50 -7.62
N GLY A 27 -17.03 -9.74 -7.67
CA GLY A 27 -17.45 -10.40 -8.92
C GLY A 27 -16.35 -11.18 -9.66
N ASN A 28 -15.08 -11.02 -9.28
CA ASN A 28 -13.95 -11.73 -9.92
C ASN A 28 -13.58 -13.05 -9.22
N GLY A 29 -14.49 -13.65 -8.46
CA GLY A 29 -14.23 -14.90 -7.74
C GLY A 29 -13.33 -14.76 -6.51
N LEU A 30 -12.87 -13.56 -6.19
CA LEU A 30 -11.97 -13.26 -5.07
C LEU A 30 -12.70 -12.62 -3.91
N ASN A 31 -12.37 -13.05 -2.69
CA ASN A 31 -12.75 -12.40 -1.43
C ASN A 31 -11.50 -11.78 -0.80
N ILE A 32 -11.29 -10.49 -1.04
CA ILE A 32 -10.13 -9.73 -0.53
C ILE A 32 -10.42 -9.24 0.88
N PHE A 33 -9.47 -9.46 1.80
CA PHE A 33 -9.57 -8.94 3.16
C PHE A 33 -8.20 -8.57 3.74
N PRO A 34 -8.12 -7.47 4.53
CA PRO A 34 -6.88 -7.08 5.17
C PRO A 34 -6.70 -7.77 6.52
N VAL A 35 -5.43 -7.98 6.88
CA VAL A 35 -5.01 -8.33 8.24
C VAL A 35 -3.86 -7.41 8.63
N LEU A 36 -3.95 -6.80 9.80
CA LEU A 36 -2.91 -5.90 10.30
C LEU A 36 -1.72 -6.67 10.84
N LEU A 37 -0.52 -6.26 10.45
CA LEU A 37 0.73 -6.73 11.02
C LEU A 37 0.83 -6.24 12.48
N GLN A 38 0.51 -7.12 13.43
CA GLN A 38 0.45 -6.78 14.85
C GLN A 38 1.82 -6.35 15.40
N ALA A 39 1.83 -5.34 16.26
CA ALA A 39 3.04 -4.92 16.97
C ALA A 39 3.47 -6.00 17.98
N PRO A 40 4.80 -6.20 18.22
CA PRO A 40 5.30 -7.23 19.11
C PRO A 40 4.84 -7.11 20.57
N SER A 41 4.39 -5.96 21.00
CA SER A 41 4.07 -5.63 22.40
C SER A 41 2.62 -5.24 22.67
N GLY A 42 1.67 -5.58 21.80
CA GLY A 42 0.26 -5.21 21.99
C GLY A 42 -0.02 -3.70 21.96
N GLY A 43 1.00 -2.88 21.76
CA GLY A 43 0.89 -1.42 21.64
C GLY A 43 0.32 -1.02 20.28
N HIS A 44 -0.61 -0.09 20.31
CA HIS A 44 -1.24 0.46 19.13
C HIS A 44 -0.26 1.21 18.27
N ARG A 45 0.27 0.64 17.21
CA ARG A 45 0.71 1.43 16.02
C ARG A 45 1.52 0.53 15.11
N GLY A 46 1.13 0.44 13.84
CA GLY A 46 1.97 0.00 12.74
C GLY A 46 3.32 0.73 12.79
N GLY A 47 4.29 0.20 12.12
CA GLY A 47 5.66 0.67 12.17
C GLY A 47 6.60 -0.42 12.68
N ARG A 48 7.86 -0.39 12.21
CA ARG A 48 8.91 -1.40 12.44
C ARG A 48 8.61 -2.74 11.76
N VAL A 49 8.38 -2.68 10.46
CA VAL A 49 8.39 -3.89 9.63
C VAL A 49 9.83 -4.41 9.52
N THR A 50 10.02 -5.71 9.65
CA THR A 50 11.24 -6.41 9.26
C THR A 50 10.85 -7.62 8.42
N VAL A 51 11.75 -8.06 7.54
CA VAL A 51 11.50 -9.25 6.70
C VAL A 51 11.12 -10.44 7.58
N GLN A 52 11.91 -10.71 8.63
CA GLN A 52 11.66 -11.83 9.53
C GLN A 52 10.27 -11.76 10.21
N ARG A 53 9.87 -10.57 10.69
CA ARG A 53 8.57 -10.39 11.33
C ARG A 53 7.42 -10.59 10.37
N LEU A 54 7.56 -10.04 9.16
CA LEU A 54 6.54 -10.18 8.12
C LEU A 54 6.38 -11.63 7.69
N VAL A 55 7.49 -12.35 7.45
CA VAL A 55 7.51 -13.79 7.13
C VAL A 55 6.84 -14.61 8.24
N LYS A 56 7.20 -14.38 9.51
CA LYS A 56 6.58 -15.07 10.64
C LYS A 56 5.07 -14.85 10.67
N PHE A 57 4.62 -13.62 10.45
CA PHE A 57 3.19 -13.30 10.44
C PHE A 57 2.47 -13.93 9.24
N MET A 58 3.05 -13.85 8.04
CA MET A 58 2.52 -14.51 6.84
C MET A 58 2.40 -16.03 7.03
N SER A 59 3.39 -16.65 7.67
CA SER A 59 3.37 -18.10 7.97
C SER A 59 2.16 -18.51 8.80
N HIS A 60 1.77 -17.71 9.78
CA HIS A 60 0.57 -17.97 10.59
C HIS A 60 -0.72 -17.77 9.80
N GLN A 61 -0.77 -16.75 8.94
CA GLN A 61 -1.95 -16.43 8.13
C GLN A 61 -2.13 -17.39 6.96
N TYR A 62 -1.06 -17.95 6.41
CA TYR A 62 -1.07 -18.80 5.23
C TYR A 62 -2.06 -19.97 5.33
N HIS A 63 -2.11 -20.64 6.49
CA HIS A 63 -3.00 -21.79 6.70
C HIS A 63 -4.47 -21.41 6.93
N GLN A 64 -4.78 -20.12 6.99
CA GLN A 64 -6.14 -19.59 7.23
C GLN A 64 -6.74 -18.94 5.99
N THR A 65 -6.04 -18.98 4.85
CA THR A 65 -6.41 -18.31 3.61
C THR A 65 -6.01 -19.16 2.39
N ASP A 66 -6.59 -18.88 1.23
CA ASP A 66 -6.24 -19.58 -0.01
C ASP A 66 -5.06 -18.91 -0.72
N ARG A 67 -4.91 -17.60 -0.57
CA ARG A 67 -3.84 -16.78 -1.15
C ARG A 67 -3.41 -15.72 -0.15
N ILE A 68 -2.14 -15.36 -0.18
CA ILE A 68 -1.60 -14.32 0.70
C ILE A 68 -0.68 -13.37 -0.06
N THR A 69 -0.86 -12.08 0.18
CA THR A 69 0.01 -11.01 -0.31
C THR A 69 0.21 -9.96 0.79
N THR A 70 1.06 -8.97 0.52
CA THR A 70 1.36 -7.90 1.47
C THR A 70 1.07 -6.54 0.85
N LEU A 71 0.78 -5.54 1.67
CA LEU A 71 0.78 -4.13 1.33
C LEU A 71 1.47 -3.40 2.48
N VAL A 72 2.78 -3.26 2.35
CA VAL A 72 3.66 -2.65 3.36
C VAL A 72 4.55 -1.62 2.68
N ASP A 73 4.76 -0.51 3.35
CA ASP A 73 5.55 0.59 2.83
C ASP A 73 7.05 0.26 2.82
N PHE A 74 7.75 0.64 1.75
CA PHE A 74 9.20 0.50 1.67
C PHE A 74 9.92 1.20 2.82
N TYR A 75 9.42 2.39 3.20
CA TYR A 75 9.99 3.15 4.31
C TYR A 75 9.63 2.60 5.69
N GLY A 76 8.66 1.69 5.77
CA GLY A 76 8.31 0.95 6.99
C GLY A 76 9.37 -0.07 7.43
N PHE A 77 10.19 -0.58 6.47
CA PHE A 77 11.21 -1.59 6.77
C PHE A 77 12.40 -1.00 7.54
N GLN A 78 12.61 -1.52 8.75
CA GLN A 78 13.72 -1.14 9.62
C GLN A 78 15.05 -1.78 9.21
N ASP A 79 14.97 -2.95 8.60
CA ASP A 79 16.11 -3.78 8.18
C ASP A 79 16.38 -3.75 6.67
N ARG A 80 15.81 -2.76 5.94
CA ARG A 80 15.94 -2.72 4.48
C ARG A 80 17.38 -2.57 3.99
N GLY A 81 18.24 -1.83 4.73
CA GLY A 81 19.59 -1.51 4.28
C GLY A 81 19.59 -0.81 2.91
N ALA A 82 20.37 -1.32 1.98
CA ALA A 82 20.44 -0.86 0.58
C ALA A 82 19.54 -1.64 -0.37
N ARG A 83 18.66 -2.53 0.13
CA ARG A 83 17.77 -3.36 -0.70
C ARG A 83 16.71 -2.51 -1.40
N SER A 84 16.36 -2.91 -2.63
CA SER A 84 15.20 -2.40 -3.36
C SER A 84 13.90 -3.06 -2.88
N CYS A 85 12.74 -2.60 -3.37
CA CYS A 85 11.45 -3.26 -3.14
C CYS A 85 11.48 -4.71 -3.62
N GLU A 86 12.01 -4.96 -4.82
CA GLU A 86 12.12 -6.29 -5.43
C GLU A 86 12.99 -7.24 -4.58
N GLN A 87 14.11 -6.74 -4.07
CA GLN A 87 14.98 -7.52 -3.20
C GLN A 87 14.31 -7.87 -1.88
N LEU A 88 13.54 -6.94 -1.29
CA LEU A 88 12.74 -7.23 -0.09
C LEU A 88 11.64 -8.27 -0.39
N GLU A 89 10.93 -8.15 -1.51
CA GLU A 89 9.92 -9.11 -1.96
C GLU A 89 10.52 -10.50 -2.17
N GLN A 90 11.71 -10.56 -2.78
CA GLN A 90 12.47 -11.79 -2.96
C GLN A 90 12.87 -12.41 -1.62
N ASP A 91 13.48 -11.63 -0.72
CA ASP A 91 13.89 -12.10 0.61
C ASP A 91 12.71 -12.66 1.43
N ILE A 92 11.55 -11.99 1.36
CA ILE A 92 10.31 -12.47 2.01
C ILE A 92 9.90 -13.81 1.39
N GLY A 93 9.91 -13.90 0.07
CA GLY A 93 9.56 -15.11 -0.66
C GLY A 93 10.51 -16.28 -0.33
N GLU A 94 11.81 -16.06 -0.29
CA GLU A 94 12.81 -17.09 -0.02
C GLU A 94 12.74 -17.64 1.39
N GLN A 95 12.41 -16.81 2.39
CA GLN A 95 12.22 -17.23 3.77
C GLN A 95 10.93 -18.02 4.02
N LEU A 96 10.03 -18.13 3.01
CA LEU A 96 8.88 -19.02 3.01
C LEU A 96 9.22 -20.26 2.15
N PRO A 97 9.79 -21.36 2.71
CA PRO A 97 10.32 -22.45 1.92
C PRO A 97 9.22 -23.22 1.17
N GLU A 98 9.50 -23.62 -0.07
CA GLU A 98 8.56 -24.33 -0.95
C GLU A 98 8.07 -25.67 -0.37
N SER A 99 8.86 -26.30 0.50
CA SER A 99 8.46 -27.51 1.22
C SER A 99 7.22 -27.33 2.12
N LYS A 100 6.87 -26.08 2.45
CA LYS A 100 5.74 -25.75 3.33
C LYS A 100 4.75 -24.77 2.71
N TYR A 101 5.17 -23.98 1.72
CA TYR A 101 4.39 -22.88 1.15
C TYR A 101 4.40 -22.97 -0.37
N ASP A 102 3.25 -23.15 -0.98
CA ASP A 102 3.13 -23.09 -2.43
C ASP A 102 3.32 -21.66 -2.92
N LYS A 103 4.41 -21.41 -3.63
CA LYS A 103 4.78 -20.07 -4.14
C LYS A 103 3.74 -19.47 -5.08
N ARG A 104 2.92 -20.28 -5.73
CA ARG A 104 1.81 -19.79 -6.56
C ARG A 104 0.75 -19.06 -5.74
N PHE A 105 0.71 -19.28 -4.42
CA PHE A 105 -0.29 -18.75 -3.50
C PHE A 105 0.24 -17.64 -2.60
N VAL A 106 1.53 -17.32 -2.75
CA VAL A 106 2.24 -16.30 -1.97
C VAL A 106 2.78 -15.24 -2.91
N LEU A 107 2.41 -13.98 -2.68
CA LEU A 107 2.83 -12.84 -3.49
C LEU A 107 3.29 -11.69 -2.57
N PRO A 108 4.54 -11.66 -2.11
CA PRO A 108 5.05 -10.49 -1.41
C PRO A 108 4.96 -9.25 -2.30
N TYR A 109 4.51 -8.14 -1.74
CA TYR A 109 4.50 -6.84 -2.39
C TYR A 109 4.91 -5.76 -1.41
N VAL A 110 5.86 -4.94 -1.82
CA VAL A 110 6.33 -3.76 -1.08
C VAL A 110 5.95 -2.51 -1.86
N GLN A 111 5.10 -1.67 -1.26
CA GLN A 111 4.71 -0.40 -1.84
C GLN A 111 5.92 0.53 -1.93
N VAL A 112 6.15 1.10 -3.10
CA VAL A 112 7.26 2.01 -3.32
C VAL A 112 7.08 3.24 -2.43
N HIS A 113 8.10 3.54 -1.65
CA HIS A 113 8.14 4.59 -0.65
C HIS A 113 7.04 4.45 0.40
N GLU A 114 5.84 4.98 0.13
CA GLU A 114 4.68 5.00 1.01
C GLU A 114 3.38 4.86 0.21
N PHE A 115 2.32 4.35 0.85
CA PHE A 115 0.97 4.28 0.29
C PHE A 115 0.52 5.63 -0.30
N GLU A 116 0.85 6.73 0.35
CA GLU A 116 0.47 8.07 -0.08
C GLU A 116 1.00 8.45 -1.48
N GLY A 117 2.02 7.77 -1.98
CA GLY A 117 2.48 7.92 -3.36
C GLY A 117 1.34 7.66 -4.36
N LEU A 118 0.54 6.61 -4.14
CA LEU A 118 -0.59 6.25 -5.01
C LEU A 118 -1.63 7.37 -5.13
N LEU A 119 -1.77 8.22 -4.10
CA LEU A 119 -2.76 9.30 -4.09
C LEU A 119 -2.45 10.40 -5.11
N PHE A 120 -1.20 10.54 -5.52
CA PHE A 120 -0.79 11.47 -6.59
C PHE A 120 -1.18 10.99 -8.00
N SER A 121 -1.79 9.82 -8.15
CA SER A 121 -2.36 9.39 -9.44
C SER A 121 -3.45 10.33 -9.96
N LYS A 122 -4.12 11.06 -9.06
CA LYS A 122 -5.14 12.07 -9.42
C LYS A 122 -5.22 13.16 -8.35
N PRO A 123 -4.39 14.21 -8.43
CA PRO A 123 -4.37 15.29 -7.42
C PRO A 123 -5.72 15.96 -7.19
N ASP A 124 -6.59 16.05 -8.20
CA ASP A 124 -7.95 16.60 -8.05
C ASP A 124 -8.79 15.86 -6.99
N ALA A 125 -8.50 14.60 -6.73
CA ALA A 125 -9.26 13.79 -5.78
C ALA A 125 -9.08 14.29 -4.33
N PHE A 126 -8.02 15.03 -4.03
CA PHE A 126 -7.80 15.61 -2.71
C PHE A 126 -8.86 16.64 -2.31
N LYS A 127 -9.67 17.10 -3.25
CA LYS A 127 -10.82 17.96 -2.96
C LYS A 127 -11.80 17.34 -1.96
N CYS A 128 -11.86 16.02 -1.87
CA CYS A 128 -12.72 15.31 -0.91
C CYS A 128 -12.29 15.47 0.56
N VAL A 129 -11.08 15.97 0.83
CA VAL A 129 -10.62 16.30 2.19
C VAL A 129 -11.50 17.39 2.81
N GLY A 130 -12.01 18.31 2.00
CA GLY A 130 -12.85 19.42 2.44
C GLY A 130 -12.04 20.52 3.14
N ASP A 131 -11.84 20.37 4.43
CA ASP A 131 -11.11 21.34 5.23
C ASP A 131 -9.65 21.50 4.74
N GLY A 132 -9.23 22.75 4.59
CA GLY A 132 -7.88 23.09 4.09
C GLY A 132 -7.72 22.96 2.56
N TRP A 133 -8.71 22.43 1.83
CA TRP A 133 -8.67 22.42 0.37
C TRP A 133 -8.93 23.80 -0.20
N ASN A 134 -8.07 24.24 -1.11
CA ASN A 134 -8.22 25.49 -1.87
C ASN A 134 -7.36 25.41 -3.15
N GLN A 135 -7.46 26.45 -4.00
CA GLN A 135 -6.74 26.51 -5.27
C GLN A 135 -5.20 26.42 -5.08
N GLN A 136 -4.65 27.04 -4.04
CA GLN A 136 -3.21 27.01 -3.77
C GLN A 136 -2.73 25.59 -3.38
N VAL A 137 -3.53 24.86 -2.59
CA VAL A 137 -3.27 23.46 -2.25
C VAL A 137 -3.28 22.59 -3.50
N HIS A 138 -4.28 22.79 -4.36
CA HIS A 138 -4.37 22.06 -5.63
C HIS A 138 -3.14 22.30 -6.51
N GLU A 139 -2.76 23.55 -6.73
CA GLU A 139 -1.59 23.92 -7.53
C GLU A 139 -0.31 23.26 -7.00
N LYS A 140 -0.07 23.31 -5.68
CA LYS A 140 1.08 22.64 -5.07
C LYS A 140 1.09 21.12 -5.26
N LEU A 141 -0.06 20.46 -5.17
CA LEU A 141 -0.18 19.01 -5.42
C LEU A 141 0.11 18.68 -6.89
N MET A 142 -0.42 19.50 -7.82
CA MET A 142 -0.15 19.37 -9.24
C MET A 142 1.32 19.59 -9.58
N ASP A 143 1.97 20.56 -8.94
CA ASP A 143 3.39 20.82 -9.13
C ASP A 143 4.24 19.62 -8.68
N VAL A 144 3.95 19.06 -7.49
CA VAL A 144 4.60 17.81 -7.06
C VAL A 144 4.43 16.71 -8.11
N ARG A 145 3.20 16.53 -8.64
CA ARG A 145 2.94 15.44 -9.62
C ARG A 145 3.68 15.65 -10.93
N LYS A 146 3.82 16.88 -11.42
CA LYS A 146 4.49 17.20 -12.69
C LYS A 146 5.99 16.90 -12.68
N ASP A 147 6.61 16.98 -11.51
CA ASP A 147 8.06 16.79 -11.35
C ASP A 147 8.50 15.33 -11.52
N PHE A 148 7.57 14.39 -11.57
CA PHE A 148 7.87 12.95 -11.61
C PHE A 148 7.10 12.23 -12.73
N PRO A 149 7.75 11.29 -13.44
CA PRO A 149 7.09 10.49 -14.48
C PRO A 149 5.93 9.65 -13.94
N SER A 150 6.09 9.06 -12.75
CA SER A 150 5.09 8.26 -12.05
C SER A 150 4.92 8.73 -10.62
N PRO A 151 3.72 8.59 -10.02
CA PRO A 151 3.54 8.75 -8.58
C PRO A 151 4.47 7.86 -7.73
N GLU A 152 4.87 6.71 -8.25
CA GLU A 152 5.84 5.82 -7.61
C GLU A 152 7.27 6.38 -7.58
N ASP A 153 7.57 7.38 -8.38
CA ASP A 153 8.88 8.07 -8.39
C ASP A 153 8.92 9.24 -7.39
N ILE A 154 7.78 9.64 -6.81
CA ILE A 154 7.71 10.76 -5.87
C ILE A 154 8.50 10.43 -4.62
N ASN A 155 9.74 10.88 -4.63
CA ASN A 155 10.71 10.67 -3.58
C ASN A 155 11.64 11.89 -3.49
N GLY A 156 12.42 11.95 -2.46
CA GLY A 156 13.42 12.98 -2.21
C GLY A 156 14.08 12.75 -0.86
N GLY A 157 13.89 11.54 -0.32
CA GLY A 157 14.35 11.15 1.01
C GLY A 157 13.27 11.29 2.07
N GLN A 158 13.64 11.00 3.31
CA GLN A 158 12.71 10.88 4.44
C GLN A 158 11.94 12.19 4.74
N GLN A 159 12.50 13.34 4.38
CA GLN A 159 11.89 14.67 4.57
C GLN A 159 10.87 15.05 3.48
N SER A 160 10.96 14.44 2.31
CA SER A 160 10.15 14.72 1.13
C SER A 160 9.37 13.49 0.63
N ALA A 161 9.19 12.51 1.50
CA ALA A 161 8.31 11.37 1.28
C ALA A 161 6.87 11.83 0.94
N PRO A 162 6.11 11.06 0.14
CA PRO A 162 4.78 11.46 -0.30
C PRO A 162 3.88 12.00 0.82
N SER A 163 3.82 11.30 1.94
CA SER A 163 3.03 11.74 3.09
C SER A 163 3.47 13.07 3.70
N LYS A 164 4.79 13.32 3.73
CA LYS A 164 5.34 14.58 4.25
C LYS A 164 5.00 15.75 3.34
N ARG A 165 5.02 15.53 2.03
CA ARG A 165 4.59 16.56 1.05
C ARG A 165 3.12 16.91 1.26
N ILE A 166 2.23 15.92 1.37
CA ILE A 166 0.80 16.16 1.61
C ILE A 166 0.59 16.93 2.91
N LEU A 167 1.19 16.48 4.01
CA LEU A 167 1.09 17.16 5.31
C LEU A 167 1.59 18.62 5.26
N SER A 168 2.70 18.86 4.56
CA SER A 168 3.25 20.20 4.38
C SER A 168 2.34 21.10 3.53
N ILE A 169 1.73 20.54 2.48
CA ILE A 169 0.86 21.27 1.56
C ILE A 169 -0.44 21.68 2.25
N PHE A 170 -1.08 20.77 2.98
CA PHE A 170 -2.32 21.02 3.70
C PHE A 170 -2.13 21.83 4.99
N GLY A 171 -0.95 21.76 5.60
CA GLY A 171 -0.68 22.35 6.90
C GLY A 171 -1.25 21.55 8.07
N PRO A 172 -0.91 21.98 9.31
CA PRO A 172 -1.29 21.25 10.52
C PRO A 172 -2.81 21.13 10.69
N GLY A 173 -3.27 19.93 11.03
CA GLY A 173 -4.67 19.65 11.37
C GLY A 173 -5.63 19.43 10.19
N ASN A 174 -5.24 19.79 8.97
CA ASN A 174 -6.14 19.71 7.81
C ASN A 174 -6.09 18.35 7.06
N TYR A 175 -5.08 17.53 7.32
CA TYR A 175 -4.95 16.21 6.70
C TYR A 175 -4.64 15.13 7.74
N SER A 176 -5.38 14.03 7.68
CA SER A 176 -5.15 12.80 8.45
C SER A 176 -4.94 11.63 7.51
N LYS A 177 -3.78 10.97 7.58
CA LYS A 177 -3.46 9.80 6.74
C LYS A 177 -4.54 8.71 6.82
N VAL A 178 -4.91 8.35 8.04
CA VAL A 178 -5.84 7.24 8.30
C VAL A 178 -7.26 7.53 7.81
N VAL A 179 -7.71 8.78 7.90
CA VAL A 179 -9.06 9.19 7.50
C VAL A 179 -9.09 9.54 6.01
N HIS A 180 -8.21 10.46 5.60
CA HIS A 180 -8.28 11.03 4.26
C HIS A 180 -7.59 10.17 3.19
N GLY A 181 -6.54 9.41 3.54
CA GLY A 181 -5.85 8.55 2.59
C GLY A 181 -6.77 7.57 1.86
N PRO A 182 -7.51 6.70 2.59
CA PRO A 182 -8.47 5.78 1.96
C PRO A 182 -9.61 6.48 1.22
N LEU A 183 -10.09 7.62 1.74
CA LEU A 183 -11.15 8.40 1.11
C LEU A 183 -10.71 8.96 -0.24
N ILE A 184 -9.51 9.56 -0.31
CA ILE A 184 -8.92 10.04 -1.56
C ILE A 184 -8.72 8.88 -2.53
N ALA A 185 -8.20 7.75 -2.04
CA ALA A 185 -8.00 6.55 -2.84
C ALA A 185 -9.32 6.02 -3.45
N GLU A 186 -10.43 6.08 -2.72
CA GLU A 186 -11.76 5.71 -3.21
C GLU A 186 -12.23 6.64 -4.35
N VAL A 187 -11.98 7.94 -4.22
CA VAL A 187 -12.30 8.93 -5.27
C VAL A 187 -11.44 8.75 -6.52
N ILE A 188 -10.14 8.38 -6.35
CA ILE A 188 -9.24 8.10 -7.46
C ILE A 188 -9.67 6.83 -8.20
N GLY A 189 -9.94 5.78 -7.47
CA GLY A 189 -10.25 4.45 -7.98
C GLY A 189 -9.00 3.66 -8.43
N ILE A 190 -9.10 2.33 -8.32
CA ILE A 190 -7.99 1.40 -8.61
C ILE A 190 -7.49 1.54 -10.06
N ASP A 191 -8.37 1.70 -11.03
CA ASP A 191 -7.97 1.78 -12.45
C ASP A 191 -7.15 3.03 -12.77
N ALA A 192 -7.41 4.15 -12.11
CA ALA A 192 -6.60 5.35 -12.27
C ALA A 192 -5.20 5.16 -11.66
N MET A 193 -5.11 4.55 -10.46
CA MET A 193 -3.82 4.21 -9.84
C MET A 193 -3.01 3.23 -10.70
N ARG A 194 -3.66 2.22 -11.28
CA ARG A 194 -3.01 1.25 -12.18
C ARG A 194 -2.39 1.90 -13.41
N ARG A 195 -3.04 2.90 -13.99
CA ARG A 195 -2.52 3.59 -15.17
C ARG A 195 -1.27 4.41 -14.88
N GLU A 196 -1.19 4.98 -13.69
CA GLU A 196 -0.13 5.90 -13.30
C GLU A 196 1.03 5.22 -12.54
N CYS A 197 0.78 4.04 -11.94
CA CYS A 197 1.68 3.35 -11.02
C CYS A 197 1.99 1.93 -11.53
N PRO A 198 3.08 1.75 -12.31
CA PRO A 198 3.39 0.48 -12.97
C PRO A 198 3.56 -0.71 -12.03
N ARG A 199 4.25 -0.55 -10.88
CA ARG A 199 4.44 -1.63 -9.92
C ARG A 199 3.13 -2.02 -9.24
N PHE A 200 2.35 -1.02 -8.84
CA PHE A 200 1.01 -1.25 -8.31
C PHE A 200 0.14 -1.98 -9.33
N ASN A 201 0.17 -1.57 -10.60
CA ASN A 201 -0.55 -2.28 -11.67
C ASN A 201 -0.14 -3.74 -11.77
N ALA A 202 1.17 -4.03 -11.82
CA ALA A 202 1.66 -5.41 -11.91
C ALA A 202 1.22 -6.27 -10.71
N TRP A 203 1.16 -5.70 -9.52
CA TRP A 203 0.63 -6.39 -8.34
C TRP A 203 -0.87 -6.68 -8.46
N ILE A 204 -1.68 -5.71 -8.87
CA ILE A 204 -3.12 -5.89 -9.09
C ILE A 204 -3.40 -6.95 -10.16
N GLU A 205 -2.62 -7.00 -11.24
CA GLU A 205 -2.74 -8.03 -12.28
C GLU A 205 -2.45 -9.45 -11.76
N LYS A 206 -1.41 -9.59 -10.94
CA LYS A 206 -1.09 -10.89 -10.32
C LYS A 206 -2.20 -11.34 -9.36
N ILE A 207 -2.79 -10.44 -8.58
CA ILE A 207 -3.95 -10.77 -7.74
C ILE A 207 -5.14 -11.17 -8.62
N ALA A 208 -5.43 -10.43 -9.68
CA ALA A 208 -6.53 -10.73 -10.61
C ALA A 208 -6.39 -12.10 -11.26
N ALA A 209 -5.16 -12.55 -11.54
CA ALA A 209 -4.88 -13.86 -12.10
C ALA A 209 -5.30 -15.02 -11.18
N TRP A 210 -5.38 -14.81 -9.87
CA TRP A 210 -5.87 -15.81 -8.93
C TRP A 210 -7.37 -16.10 -9.05
N GLY A 211 -8.15 -15.21 -9.65
CA GLY A 211 -9.60 -15.36 -9.84
C GLY A 211 -9.99 -16.05 -11.16
N LYS A 212 -9.01 -16.33 -12.02
CA LYS A 212 -9.18 -17.03 -13.29
C LYS A 212 -8.90 -18.53 -13.13
#